data_a49d2897a609d5c5499d12249a9c8a72
#
_entry.id   a49d2897a609d5c5499d12249a9c8a72
#
_cell.length_a   1.000
_cell.length_b   1.000
_cell.length_c   1.000
_cell.angle_alpha   90.00
_cell.angle_beta   90.00
_cell.angle_gamma   90.00
#
_symmetry.space_group_name_H-M   'P 1'
#
loop_
_entity.id
_entity.type
_entity.pdbx_description
1 polymer ?
#
loop_
_entity_poly.entity_id
_entity_poly.type
_entity_poly.pdbx_seq_one_letter_code
_entity_poly.pdbx_strand_id
1 'polypeptide(L)'
;SSAASDVYKRQVQSFDGYTVYKMNANMGMEEQILAEGCRKGDNAARRELYDRYAGRLLAVCLRYSGDRSTAEDLMHDAFLKIYGAFDRFSYRGPGSLRAWMERITVNVALEWLRSRNKLSMTVLDDGRQLPDIPEPDPSEVARIPRDVLMGFVSELPDGYRTVFNLYCIEGYSHRDIAQMLGINEKSSSSQLFRARALLARRIGAYMETH
;
A
#
# COMPACT_ATOMS: atom_id res chain seq x y z
N SER A 1 -8.72 -15.41 -4.46
CA SER A 1 -8.32 -14.08 -4.95
C SER A 1 -8.68 -14.01 -6.42
N SER A 2 -9.21 -12.87 -6.88
CA SER A 2 -9.52 -12.74 -8.30
C SER A 2 -8.23 -12.53 -9.09
N ALA A 3 -8.16 -13.11 -10.30
CA ALA A 3 -6.98 -12.98 -11.18
C ALA A 3 -6.61 -11.51 -11.46
N ALA A 4 -7.62 -10.63 -11.59
CA ALA A 4 -7.40 -9.19 -11.73
C ALA A 4 -6.72 -8.56 -10.49
N SER A 5 -7.10 -8.97 -9.26
CA SER A 5 -6.43 -8.53 -8.04
C SER A 5 -4.96 -8.95 -8.00
N ASP A 6 -4.64 -10.13 -8.52
CA ASP A 6 -3.25 -10.60 -8.57
C ASP A 6 -2.42 -9.82 -9.60
N VAL A 7 -3.03 -9.37 -10.70
CA VAL A 7 -2.37 -8.46 -11.66
C VAL A 7 -2.14 -7.09 -11.05
N TYR A 8 -3.16 -6.50 -10.40
CA TYR A 8 -2.98 -5.24 -9.65
C TYR A 8 -1.84 -5.35 -8.63
N LYS A 9 -1.84 -6.45 -7.86
CA LYS A 9 -0.78 -6.70 -6.87
C LYS A 9 0.60 -6.78 -7.53
N ARG A 10 0.75 -7.52 -8.62
CA ARG A 10 2.02 -7.64 -9.35
C ARG A 10 2.47 -6.30 -9.92
N GLN A 11 1.59 -5.54 -10.56
CA GLN A 11 1.94 -4.23 -11.13
C GLN A 11 2.30 -3.20 -10.06
N VAL A 12 1.62 -3.20 -8.92
CA VAL A 12 1.94 -2.31 -7.81
C VAL A 12 3.22 -2.75 -7.10
N GLN A 13 3.45 -4.05 -6.92
CA GLN A 13 4.66 -4.58 -6.29
C GLN A 13 5.91 -4.49 -7.19
N SER A 14 5.77 -4.51 -8.51
CA SER A 14 6.90 -4.40 -9.44
C SER A 14 7.55 -3.02 -9.49
N PHE A 15 6.98 -2.03 -8.78
CA PHE A 15 7.60 -0.70 -8.63
C PHE A 15 8.79 -0.67 -7.67
N ASP A 16 9.16 -1.78 -7.22
CA ASP A 16 10.32 -1.86 -6.38
C ASP A 16 11.57 -1.64 -7.20
N GLY A 17 11.84 -0.58 -7.86
CA GLY A 17 13.16 -0.22 -8.41
C GLY A 17 14.13 -1.42 -8.70
N TYR A 18 13.58 -2.63 -8.70
CA TYR A 18 14.25 -3.91 -8.59
C TYR A 18 14.84 -4.41 -9.90
N THR A 19 14.78 -3.60 -10.96
CA THR A 19 15.47 -3.95 -12.21
C THR A 19 16.98 -3.79 -12.08
N VAL A 20 17.51 -3.23 -10.99
CA VAL A 20 18.94 -2.93 -10.85
C VAL A 20 19.67 -3.77 -9.77
N TYR A 21 18.97 -4.42 -8.85
CA TYR A 21 19.62 -5.21 -7.80
C TYR A 21 19.33 -6.72 -7.85
N LYS A 22 19.65 -7.31 -8.98
CA LYS A 22 19.97 -8.72 -9.05
C LYS A 22 21.41 -8.90 -8.53
N MET A 23 21.59 -8.72 -7.22
CA MET A 23 22.89 -9.05 -6.61
C MET A 23 22.71 -9.46 -5.14
N ASN A 24 23.06 -10.72 -4.92
CA ASN A 24 23.79 -11.25 -3.77
C ASN A 24 23.02 -11.70 -2.54
N ALA A 25 23.36 -12.90 -2.15
CA ALA A 25 23.25 -13.48 -0.81
C ALA A 25 23.75 -12.54 0.33
N ASN A 26 24.43 -11.46 -0.03
CA ASN A 26 24.96 -10.42 0.86
C ASN A 26 23.90 -9.38 1.29
N MET A 27 22.73 -9.29 0.63
CA MET A 27 21.72 -8.26 0.93
C MET A 27 21.11 -8.43 2.32
N GLY A 28 21.08 -9.65 2.85
CA GLY A 28 20.58 -9.91 4.19
C GLY A 28 21.54 -9.46 5.30
N MET A 29 22.82 -9.59 5.09
CA MET A 29 23.83 -9.08 6.02
C MET A 29 23.86 -7.55 6.01
N GLU A 30 23.69 -6.91 4.83
CA GLU A 30 23.62 -5.46 4.74
C GLU A 30 22.39 -4.91 5.47
N GLU A 31 21.22 -5.51 5.32
CA GLU A 31 20.02 -5.10 6.07
C GLU A 31 20.20 -5.26 7.58
N GLN A 32 20.84 -6.31 8.03
CA GLN A 32 21.10 -6.56 9.44
C GLN A 32 22.08 -5.54 10.03
N ILE A 33 23.16 -5.25 9.31
CA ILE A 33 24.16 -4.26 9.72
C ILE A 33 23.54 -2.87 9.77
N LEU A 34 22.74 -2.52 8.76
CA LEU A 34 22.04 -1.25 8.68
C LEU A 34 21.06 -1.08 9.86
N ALA A 35 20.28 -2.12 10.17
CA ALA A 35 19.34 -2.10 11.29
C ALA A 35 20.06 -1.95 12.64
N GLU A 36 21.21 -2.62 12.82
CA GLU A 36 22.00 -2.50 14.04
C GLU A 36 22.63 -1.13 14.20
N GLY A 37 23.12 -0.52 13.11
CA GLY A 37 23.60 0.87 13.09
C GLY A 37 22.47 1.85 13.49
N CYS A 38 21.30 1.69 12.90
CA CYS A 38 20.12 2.51 13.24
C CYS A 38 19.71 2.36 14.71
N ARG A 39 19.75 1.13 15.25
CA ARG A 39 19.47 0.87 16.69
C ARG A 39 20.45 1.57 17.61
N LYS A 40 21.73 1.63 17.24
CA LYS A 40 22.77 2.34 18.01
C LYS A 40 22.70 3.86 17.86
N GLY A 41 21.80 4.37 17.02
CA GLY A 41 21.67 5.81 16.75
C GLY A 41 22.73 6.37 15.81
N ASP A 42 23.40 5.53 15.03
CA ASP A 42 24.38 5.96 14.03
C ASP A 42 23.72 6.79 12.94
N ASN A 43 24.15 8.03 12.80
CA ASN A 43 23.61 8.96 11.82
C ASN A 43 23.91 8.54 10.37
N ALA A 44 25.04 7.90 10.10
CA ALA A 44 25.37 7.40 8.77
C ALA A 44 24.42 6.26 8.38
N ALA A 45 24.15 5.32 9.29
CA ALA A 45 23.19 4.25 9.08
C ALA A 45 21.76 4.78 8.89
N ARG A 46 21.35 5.79 9.66
CA ARG A 46 20.03 6.42 9.51
C ARG A 46 19.88 7.11 8.16
N ARG A 47 20.92 7.82 7.71
CA ARG A 47 20.92 8.45 6.39
C ARG A 47 20.85 7.41 5.28
N GLU A 48 21.66 6.37 5.34
CA GLU A 48 21.63 5.26 4.38
C GLU A 48 20.25 4.58 4.32
N LEU A 49 19.61 4.37 5.48
CA LEU A 49 18.26 3.83 5.56
C LEU A 49 17.26 4.75 4.82
N TYR A 50 17.34 6.04 5.08
CA TYR A 50 16.47 7.03 4.42
C TYR A 50 16.68 7.01 2.90
N ASP A 51 17.91 7.16 2.46
CA ASP A 51 18.26 7.22 1.03
C ASP A 51 17.80 5.95 0.28
N ARG A 52 17.88 4.80 0.95
CA ARG A 52 17.51 3.49 0.38
C ARG A 52 16.00 3.25 0.32
N TYR A 53 15.24 3.72 1.31
CA TYR A 53 13.84 3.34 1.46
C TYR A 53 12.82 4.50 1.32
N ALA A 54 13.25 5.77 1.31
CA ALA A 54 12.33 6.90 1.28
C ALA A 54 11.36 6.87 0.08
N GLY A 55 11.89 6.64 -1.12
CA GLY A 55 11.04 6.56 -2.32
C GLY A 55 9.96 5.48 -2.24
N ARG A 56 10.30 4.36 -1.60
CA ARG A 56 9.38 3.25 -1.41
C ARG A 56 8.31 3.56 -0.37
N LEU A 57 8.71 4.11 0.77
CA LEU A 57 7.76 4.49 1.83
C LEU A 57 6.85 5.65 1.37
N LEU A 58 7.38 6.57 0.57
CA LEU A 58 6.58 7.61 -0.08
C LEU A 58 5.50 7.01 -0.98
N ALA A 59 5.85 6.00 -1.78
CA ALA A 59 4.87 5.30 -2.61
C ALA A 59 3.79 4.59 -1.79
N VAL A 60 4.14 4.04 -0.61
CA VAL A 60 3.15 3.51 0.33
C VAL A 60 2.23 4.63 0.80
N CYS A 61 2.76 5.76 1.26
CA CYS A 61 1.96 6.89 1.76
C CYS A 61 1.02 7.45 0.69
N LEU A 62 1.50 7.61 -0.56
CA LEU A 62 0.71 8.09 -1.69
C LEU A 62 -0.55 7.24 -1.95
N ARG A 63 -0.45 5.92 -1.79
CA ARG A 63 -1.61 5.02 -1.97
C ARG A 63 -2.75 5.30 -0.98
N TYR A 64 -2.43 5.85 0.19
CA TYR A 64 -3.42 6.16 1.24
C TYR A 64 -3.84 7.63 1.25
N SER A 65 -2.91 8.57 1.07
CA SER A 65 -3.21 10.00 1.10
C SER A 65 -3.91 10.51 -0.16
N GLY A 66 -3.51 10.00 -1.32
CA GLY A 66 -3.99 10.46 -2.62
C GLY A 66 -3.30 11.74 -3.12
N ASP A 67 -2.53 12.43 -2.29
CA ASP A 67 -1.77 13.61 -2.68
C ASP A 67 -0.32 13.56 -2.17
N ARG A 68 0.58 14.23 -2.90
CA ARG A 68 2.02 14.15 -2.67
C ARG A 68 2.45 14.85 -1.39
N SER A 69 1.90 16.03 -1.10
CA SER A 69 2.29 16.81 0.09
C SER A 69 1.99 16.03 1.37
N THR A 70 0.76 15.53 1.49
CA THR A 70 0.38 14.68 2.62
C THR A 70 1.21 13.39 2.68
N ALA A 71 1.53 12.80 1.52
CA ALA A 71 2.36 11.58 1.50
C ALA A 71 3.78 11.84 2.02
N GLU A 72 4.38 12.98 1.70
CA GLU A 72 5.70 13.38 2.20
C GLU A 72 5.68 13.58 3.72
N ASP A 73 4.66 14.24 4.26
CA ASP A 73 4.49 14.40 5.71
C ASP A 73 4.35 13.05 6.41
N LEU A 74 3.49 12.18 5.89
CA LEU A 74 3.30 10.82 6.43
C LEU A 74 4.57 9.98 6.37
N MET A 75 5.35 10.12 5.31
CA MET A 75 6.63 9.43 5.18
C MET A 75 7.62 9.90 6.25
N HIS A 76 7.70 11.20 6.51
CA HIS A 76 8.55 11.74 7.58
C HIS A 76 8.11 11.23 8.95
N ASP A 77 6.81 11.23 9.24
CA ASP A 77 6.27 10.67 10.47
C ASP A 77 6.56 9.16 10.61
N ALA A 78 6.48 8.43 9.50
CA ALA A 78 6.84 7.01 9.47
C ALA A 78 8.32 6.80 9.82
N PHE A 79 9.24 7.59 9.25
CA PHE A 79 10.67 7.49 9.58
C PHE A 79 10.94 7.82 11.05
N LEU A 80 10.28 8.82 11.62
CA LEU A 80 10.40 9.12 13.06
C LEU A 80 9.99 7.92 13.92
N LYS A 81 8.85 7.29 13.59
CA LYS A 81 8.40 6.07 14.29
C LYS A 81 9.34 4.88 14.07
N ILE A 82 9.85 4.70 12.85
CA ILE A 82 10.81 3.65 12.51
C ILE A 82 12.08 3.82 13.34
N TYR A 83 12.67 5.01 13.40
CA TYR A 83 13.88 5.26 14.18
C TYR A 83 13.66 5.03 15.68
N GLY A 84 12.49 5.35 16.21
CA GLY A 84 12.14 5.10 17.61
C GLY A 84 11.77 3.65 17.94
N ALA A 85 11.64 2.80 16.94
CA ALA A 85 11.16 1.42 17.13
C ALA A 85 12.21 0.34 16.84
N PHE A 86 13.45 0.70 16.50
CA PHE A 86 14.51 -0.28 16.17
C PHE A 86 14.82 -1.27 17.29
N ASP A 87 14.63 -0.92 18.55
CA ASP A 87 14.79 -1.83 19.68
C ASP A 87 13.82 -3.03 19.63
N ARG A 88 12.70 -2.88 18.92
CA ARG A 88 11.68 -3.92 18.75
C ARG A 88 11.85 -4.68 17.42
N PHE A 89 12.75 -4.25 16.56
CA PHE A 89 13.02 -4.93 15.30
C PHE A 89 13.88 -6.16 15.52
N SER A 90 13.47 -7.30 14.95
CA SER A 90 14.26 -8.53 14.89
C SER A 90 14.45 -8.92 13.44
N TYR A 91 15.70 -9.04 13.02
CA TYR A 91 16.04 -9.51 11.68
C TYR A 91 15.62 -10.97 11.49
N ARG A 92 14.89 -11.26 10.42
CA ARG A 92 14.36 -12.61 10.10
C ARG A 92 14.74 -13.08 8.70
N GLY A 93 15.74 -12.44 8.09
CA GLY A 93 16.17 -12.73 6.73
C GLY A 93 15.99 -11.56 5.77
N PRO A 94 16.46 -11.70 4.52
CA PRO A 94 16.39 -10.67 3.50
C PRO A 94 14.96 -10.13 3.30
N GLY A 95 14.81 -8.81 3.24
CA GLY A 95 13.52 -8.14 3.07
C GLY A 95 12.70 -7.97 4.35
N SER A 96 13.12 -8.52 5.49
CA SER A 96 12.42 -8.38 6.76
C SER A 96 12.43 -6.94 7.29
N LEU A 97 13.53 -6.20 7.07
CA LEU A 97 13.62 -4.79 7.44
C LEU A 97 12.61 -3.97 6.62
N ARG A 98 12.59 -4.18 5.32
CA ARG A 98 11.64 -3.54 4.42
C ARG A 98 10.18 -3.79 4.85
N ALA A 99 9.80 -5.05 5.00
CA ALA A 99 8.42 -5.43 5.37
C ALA A 99 7.99 -4.82 6.71
N TRP A 100 8.92 -4.76 7.67
CA TRP A 100 8.67 -4.14 8.97
C TRP A 100 8.47 -2.61 8.86
N MET A 101 9.28 -1.92 8.05
CA MET A 101 9.14 -0.48 7.81
C MET A 101 7.84 -0.16 7.09
N GLU A 102 7.49 -0.92 6.04
CA GLU A 102 6.22 -0.76 5.31
C GLU A 102 5.01 -0.92 6.24
N ARG A 103 5.04 -1.90 7.14
CA ARG A 103 3.98 -2.10 8.12
C ARG A 103 3.81 -0.90 9.06
N ILE A 104 4.90 -0.29 9.53
CA ILE A 104 4.85 0.93 10.33
C ILE A 104 4.25 2.08 9.50
N THR A 105 4.68 2.22 8.25
CA THR A 105 4.20 3.27 7.35
C THR A 105 2.70 3.13 7.07
N VAL A 106 2.21 1.92 6.81
CA VAL A 106 0.76 1.66 6.66
C VAL A 106 0.00 2.09 7.92
N ASN A 107 0.51 1.73 9.11
CA ASN A 107 -0.13 2.12 10.37
C ASN A 107 -0.18 3.65 10.55
N VAL A 108 0.89 4.37 10.18
CA VAL A 108 0.91 5.85 10.19
C VAL A 108 -0.19 6.41 9.27
N ALA A 109 -0.28 5.90 8.06
CA ALA A 109 -1.30 6.32 7.11
C ALA A 109 -2.73 6.05 7.61
N LEU A 110 -2.97 4.90 8.25
CA LEU A 110 -4.28 4.56 8.83
C LEU A 110 -4.62 5.45 10.04
N GLU A 111 -3.66 5.77 10.90
CA GLU A 111 -3.86 6.72 12.00
C GLU A 111 -4.23 8.10 11.48
N TRP A 112 -3.54 8.59 10.46
CA TRP A 112 -3.87 9.85 9.80
C TRP A 112 -5.29 9.85 9.20
N LEU A 113 -5.68 8.79 8.49
CA LEU A 113 -7.03 8.65 7.95
C LEU A 113 -8.10 8.70 9.05
N ARG A 114 -7.87 8.04 10.19
CA ARG A 114 -8.78 8.07 11.34
C ARG A 114 -8.88 9.47 11.95
N SER A 115 -7.76 10.18 12.14
CA SER A 115 -7.73 11.51 12.76
C SER A 115 -8.53 12.55 11.95
N ARG A 116 -8.63 12.36 10.64
CA ARG A 116 -9.38 13.26 9.76
C ARG A 116 -10.86 12.90 9.59
N ASN A 117 -11.40 11.96 10.37
CA ASN A 117 -12.74 11.40 10.15
C ASN A 117 -12.98 10.93 8.69
N LYS A 118 -11.92 10.83 7.89
CA LYS A 118 -12.00 10.31 6.51
C LYS A 118 -12.32 8.81 6.49
N LEU A 119 -12.10 8.14 7.59
CA LEU A 119 -12.61 6.82 7.90
C LEU A 119 -13.99 6.88 8.56
N SER A 120 -14.76 7.92 8.36
CA SER A 120 -16.21 7.80 8.48
C SER A 120 -16.63 6.73 7.48
N MET A 121 -16.33 5.50 7.84
CA MET A 121 -16.69 4.28 7.12
C MET A 121 -18.16 3.94 7.43
N THR A 122 -18.96 4.97 7.62
CA THR A 122 -20.37 4.83 7.37
C THR A 122 -20.41 4.31 5.95
N VAL A 123 -20.73 3.03 5.81
CA VAL A 123 -21.14 2.49 4.55
C VAL A 123 -22.04 3.56 3.97
N LEU A 124 -21.54 4.29 2.97
CA LEU A 124 -22.43 4.96 2.04
C LEU A 124 -23.08 3.80 1.30
N ASP A 125 -23.93 3.09 2.04
CA ASP A 125 -24.93 2.23 1.49
C ASP A 125 -25.99 3.18 0.95
N ASP A 126 -25.63 3.82 -0.17
CA ASP A 126 -26.54 4.67 -0.91
C ASP A 126 -27.65 3.85 -1.59
N GLY A 127 -27.75 2.55 -1.23
CA GLY A 127 -28.73 1.62 -1.79
C GLY A 127 -28.58 1.39 -3.28
N ARG A 128 -27.59 2.02 -3.93
CA ARG A 128 -27.34 1.80 -5.35
C ARG A 128 -26.75 0.41 -5.52
N GLN A 129 -27.52 -0.46 -6.12
CA GLN A 129 -27.00 -1.67 -6.73
C GLN A 129 -25.99 -1.21 -7.81
N LEU A 130 -24.70 -1.44 -7.54
CA LEU A 130 -23.72 -1.32 -8.61
C LEU A 130 -24.10 -2.38 -9.66
N PRO A 131 -24.16 -2.02 -10.94
CA PRO A 131 -24.37 -3.01 -11.99
C PRO A 131 -23.30 -4.10 -11.83
N ASP A 132 -23.68 -5.33 -12.13
CA ASP A 132 -22.74 -6.45 -12.21
C ASP A 132 -21.82 -6.21 -13.40
N ILE A 133 -20.70 -5.56 -13.13
CA ILE A 133 -19.69 -5.24 -14.15
C ILE A 133 -18.73 -6.43 -14.18
N PRO A 134 -18.56 -7.10 -15.32
CA PRO A 134 -17.60 -8.19 -15.45
C PRO A 134 -16.21 -7.72 -15.00
N GLU A 135 -15.48 -8.56 -14.27
CA GLU A 135 -14.08 -8.26 -13.97
C GLU A 135 -13.30 -8.15 -15.29
N PRO A 136 -12.46 -7.12 -15.45
CA PRO A 136 -11.66 -6.97 -16.66
C PRO A 136 -10.71 -8.14 -16.83
N ASP A 137 -10.43 -8.50 -18.09
CA ASP A 137 -9.47 -9.56 -18.38
C ASP A 137 -8.09 -9.20 -17.82
N PRO A 138 -7.45 -10.10 -17.07
CA PRO A 138 -6.12 -9.87 -16.52
C PRO A 138 -5.08 -9.48 -17.56
N SER A 139 -5.19 -9.98 -18.79
CA SER A 139 -4.29 -9.65 -19.89
C SER A 139 -4.48 -8.22 -20.40
N GLU A 140 -5.70 -7.69 -20.37
CA GLU A 140 -6.01 -6.30 -20.69
C GLU A 140 -5.46 -5.36 -19.61
N VAL A 141 -5.71 -5.68 -18.35
CA VAL A 141 -5.17 -4.90 -17.21
C VAL A 141 -3.64 -4.82 -17.26
N ALA A 142 -2.98 -5.91 -17.69
CA ALA A 142 -1.53 -5.95 -17.80
C ALA A 142 -0.95 -5.01 -18.87
N ARG A 143 -1.75 -4.57 -19.85
CA ARG A 143 -1.34 -3.63 -20.90
C ARG A 143 -1.45 -2.17 -20.49
N ILE A 144 -2.22 -1.88 -19.45
CA ILE A 144 -2.42 -0.50 -18.98
C ILE A 144 -1.15 -0.02 -18.26
N PRO A 145 -0.63 1.17 -18.63
CA PRO A 145 0.49 1.76 -17.91
C PRO A 145 0.19 1.87 -16.42
N ARG A 146 1.19 1.57 -15.62
CA ARG A 146 1.04 1.49 -14.17
C ARG A 146 0.60 2.79 -13.52
N ASP A 147 1.15 3.92 -13.95
CA ASP A 147 0.79 5.26 -13.48
C ASP A 147 -0.69 5.55 -13.72
N VAL A 148 -1.23 5.10 -14.85
CA VAL A 148 -2.66 5.17 -15.18
C VAL A 148 -3.49 4.34 -14.18
N LEU A 149 -3.09 3.08 -13.94
CA LEU A 149 -3.77 2.22 -12.95
C LEU A 149 -3.71 2.80 -11.54
N MET A 150 -2.56 3.34 -11.15
CA MET A 150 -2.41 4.00 -9.85
C MET A 150 -3.27 5.27 -9.76
N GLY A 151 -3.42 5.99 -10.87
CA GLY A 151 -4.38 7.10 -10.99
C GLY A 151 -5.81 6.64 -10.67
N PHE A 152 -6.27 5.56 -11.29
CA PHE A 152 -7.61 5.01 -11.01
C PHE A 152 -7.80 4.60 -9.54
N VAL A 153 -6.78 4.02 -8.91
CA VAL A 153 -6.83 3.67 -7.49
C VAL A 153 -6.88 4.93 -6.61
N SER A 154 -6.09 5.96 -6.94
CA SER A 154 -6.03 7.20 -6.15
C SER A 154 -7.35 7.97 -6.16
N GLU A 155 -8.14 7.83 -7.21
CA GLU A 155 -9.45 8.47 -7.36
C GLU A 155 -10.59 7.70 -6.68
N LEU A 156 -10.34 6.51 -6.11
CA LEU A 156 -11.34 5.81 -5.32
C LEU A 156 -11.68 6.61 -4.06
N PRO A 157 -12.94 6.58 -3.60
CA PRO A 157 -13.30 7.08 -2.27
C PRO A 157 -12.40 6.50 -1.18
N ASP A 158 -12.03 7.30 -0.18
CA ASP A 158 -11.02 6.95 0.83
C ASP A 158 -11.25 5.57 1.47
N GLY A 159 -12.49 5.23 1.83
CA GLY A 159 -12.80 3.92 2.41
C GLY A 159 -12.56 2.77 1.45
N TYR A 160 -13.01 2.90 0.20
CA TYR A 160 -12.83 1.87 -0.83
C TYR A 160 -11.36 1.71 -1.19
N ARG A 161 -10.64 2.82 -1.34
CA ARG A 161 -9.20 2.84 -1.60
C ARG A 161 -8.42 2.17 -0.47
N THR A 162 -8.77 2.47 0.78
CA THR A 162 -8.11 1.89 1.96
C THR A 162 -8.29 0.38 2.01
N VAL A 163 -9.53 -0.11 1.87
CA VAL A 163 -9.79 -1.56 1.89
C VAL A 163 -9.14 -2.25 0.71
N PHE A 164 -9.18 -1.64 -0.49
CA PHE A 164 -8.52 -2.18 -1.67
C PHE A 164 -7.01 -2.32 -1.45
N ASN A 165 -6.34 -1.30 -0.94
CA ASN A 165 -4.90 -1.34 -0.66
C ASN A 165 -4.58 -2.42 0.37
N LEU A 166 -5.29 -2.48 1.49
CA LEU A 166 -5.05 -3.46 2.54
C LEU A 166 -5.25 -4.89 2.05
N TYR A 167 -6.30 -5.15 1.29
CA TYR A 167 -6.61 -6.50 0.80
C TYR A 167 -5.76 -6.90 -0.39
N CYS A 168 -5.77 -6.08 -1.47
CA CYS A 168 -5.15 -6.45 -2.74
C CYS A 168 -3.63 -6.25 -2.75
N ILE A 169 -3.10 -5.25 -2.04
CA ILE A 169 -1.68 -4.90 -2.08
C ILE A 169 -0.94 -5.44 -0.87
N GLU A 170 -1.44 -5.14 0.34
CA GLU A 170 -0.79 -5.55 1.59
C GLU A 170 -1.11 -7.02 1.97
N GLY A 171 -2.19 -7.60 1.43
CA GLY A 171 -2.53 -9.01 1.61
C GLY A 171 -3.22 -9.34 2.93
N TYR A 172 -3.83 -8.35 3.60
CA TYR A 172 -4.61 -8.58 4.81
C TYR A 172 -5.95 -9.27 4.51
N SER A 173 -6.39 -10.14 5.41
CA SER A 173 -7.73 -10.72 5.35
C SER A 173 -8.82 -9.70 5.70
N HIS A 174 -10.07 -9.94 5.30
CA HIS A 174 -11.19 -9.08 5.72
C HIS A 174 -11.33 -8.99 7.23
N ARG A 175 -11.00 -10.06 7.95
CA ARG A 175 -10.97 -10.08 9.41
C ARG A 175 -9.93 -9.13 9.98
N ASP A 176 -8.70 -9.15 9.45
CA ASP A 176 -7.63 -8.24 9.88
C ASP A 176 -7.98 -6.80 9.55
N ILE A 177 -8.51 -6.55 8.35
CA ILE A 177 -8.96 -5.22 7.90
C ILE A 177 -10.08 -4.70 8.81
N ALA A 178 -11.04 -5.56 9.17
CA ALA A 178 -12.12 -5.20 10.07
C ALA A 178 -11.59 -4.74 11.43
N GLN A 179 -10.62 -5.46 12.01
CA GLN A 179 -9.96 -5.07 13.24
C GLN A 179 -9.16 -3.77 13.09
N MET A 180 -8.38 -3.65 12.01
CA MET A 180 -7.55 -2.47 11.75
C MET A 180 -8.38 -1.19 11.55
N LEU A 181 -9.56 -1.29 10.96
CA LEU A 181 -10.40 -0.14 10.60
C LEU A 181 -11.57 0.09 11.56
N GLY A 182 -11.81 -0.81 12.51
CA GLY A 182 -12.95 -0.72 13.43
C GLY A 182 -14.31 -0.94 12.75
N ILE A 183 -14.37 -1.77 11.73
CA ILE A 183 -15.59 -2.13 10.98
C ILE A 183 -15.87 -3.64 11.10
N ASN A 184 -16.99 -4.10 10.56
CA ASN A 184 -17.23 -5.53 10.45
C ASN A 184 -16.68 -6.12 9.13
N GLU A 185 -16.48 -7.44 9.09
CA GLU A 185 -15.93 -8.13 7.91
C GLU A 185 -16.80 -7.97 6.67
N LYS A 186 -18.13 -7.94 6.84
CA LYS A 186 -19.08 -7.72 5.74
C LYS A 186 -18.91 -6.33 5.12
N SER A 187 -18.70 -5.30 5.95
CA SER A 187 -18.40 -3.95 5.45
C SER A 187 -17.09 -3.91 4.67
N SER A 188 -16.05 -4.59 5.15
CA SER A 188 -14.78 -4.71 4.44
C SER A 188 -14.97 -5.40 3.07
N SER A 189 -15.69 -6.50 3.03
CA SER A 189 -15.99 -7.23 1.78
C SER A 189 -16.82 -6.37 0.80
N SER A 190 -17.86 -5.69 1.30
CA SER A 190 -18.70 -4.82 0.47
C SER A 190 -17.93 -3.64 -0.11
N GLN A 191 -17.02 -3.04 0.66
CA GLN A 191 -16.17 -1.94 0.19
C GLN A 191 -15.17 -2.42 -0.87
N LEU A 192 -14.59 -3.60 -0.71
CA LEU A 192 -13.72 -4.18 -1.73
C LEU A 192 -14.49 -4.45 -3.02
N PHE A 193 -15.69 -5.01 -2.93
CA PHE A 193 -16.55 -5.23 -4.09
C PHE A 193 -16.82 -3.93 -4.85
N ARG A 194 -17.21 -2.86 -4.13
CA ARG A 194 -17.46 -1.55 -4.73
C ARG A 194 -16.19 -0.92 -5.32
N ALA A 195 -15.06 -1.05 -4.66
CA ALA A 195 -13.76 -0.61 -5.19
C ALA A 195 -13.46 -1.28 -6.55
N ARG A 196 -13.62 -2.59 -6.63
CA ARG A 196 -13.40 -3.38 -7.86
C ARG A 196 -14.34 -2.98 -8.98
N ALA A 197 -15.62 -2.81 -8.68
CA ALA A 197 -16.61 -2.39 -9.67
C ALA A 197 -16.29 -1.00 -10.26
N LEU A 198 -15.86 -0.04 -9.42
CA LEU A 198 -15.43 1.27 -9.90
C LEU A 198 -14.17 1.19 -10.76
N LEU A 199 -13.19 0.37 -10.37
CA LEU A 199 -11.97 0.15 -11.15
C LEU A 199 -12.27 -0.53 -12.47
N ALA A 200 -13.11 -1.57 -12.51
CA ALA A 200 -13.51 -2.27 -13.72
C ALA A 200 -14.17 -1.30 -14.73
N ARG A 201 -15.05 -0.42 -14.26
CA ARG A 201 -15.67 0.62 -15.08
C ARG A 201 -14.65 1.57 -15.71
N ARG A 202 -13.66 2.02 -14.93
CA ARG A 202 -12.61 2.95 -15.40
C ARG A 202 -11.69 2.28 -16.41
N ILE A 203 -11.33 1.03 -16.14
CA ILE A 203 -10.52 0.22 -17.05
C ILE A 203 -11.25 0.02 -18.38
N GLY A 204 -12.53 -0.37 -18.34
CA GLY A 204 -13.32 -0.51 -19.56
C GLY A 204 -13.34 0.78 -20.37
N ALA A 205 -13.63 1.92 -19.75
CA ALA A 205 -13.62 3.22 -20.42
C ALA A 205 -12.24 3.60 -20.99
N TYR A 206 -11.16 3.26 -20.29
CA TYR A 206 -9.81 3.47 -20.79
C TYR A 206 -9.51 2.62 -22.02
N MET A 207 -9.88 1.33 -21.99
CA MET A 207 -9.65 0.39 -23.11
C MET A 207 -10.46 0.72 -24.35
N GLU A 208 -11.63 1.36 -24.21
CA GLU A 208 -12.44 1.83 -25.34
C GLU A 208 -11.80 3.02 -26.07
N THR A 209 -10.89 3.74 -25.40
CA THR A 209 -10.28 4.98 -25.91
C THR A 209 -8.82 4.82 -26.34
N HIS A 210 -8.17 3.69 -26.04
CA HIS A 210 -6.75 3.42 -26.30
C HIS A 210 -6.51 2.04 -26.86
#